data_ee2ed9b9b310dc349cd6c6b435b58f97
#
_entry.id   ee2ed9b9b310dc349cd6c6b435b58f97
#
_cell.length_a   1.000
_cell.length_b   1.000
_cell.length_c   1.000
_cell.angle_alpha   90.00
_cell.angle_beta   90.00
_cell.angle_gamma   90.00
#
_symmetry.space_group_name_H-M   'P 1'
#
loop_
_entity.id
_entity.type
_entity.pdbx_description
1 polymer ?
#
loop_
_entity_poly.entity_id
_entity_poly.type
_entity_poly.pdbx_seq_one_letter_code
_entity_poly.pdbx_strand_id
1 'polypeptide(L)' 'MLSLLAVESMAALGAGIAIALASLAGALAMGFVISKAIEGIAKQPEADGKIKSTLILGLVFIETAIIYALVVGLLILVL' A
#
# COMPACT_ATOMS: atom_id res chain seq x y z
N MET A 1 -3.64 -17.31 31.62
CA MET A 1 -3.38 -15.87 31.47
C MET A 1 -2.16 -15.55 30.60
N LEU A 2 -1.01 -16.18 30.88
CA LEU A 2 0.19 -15.98 30.06
C LEU A 2 -0.03 -16.40 28.61
N SER A 3 -0.79 -17.48 28.38
CA SER A 3 -1.09 -17.92 27.00
C SER A 3 -1.95 -16.89 26.26
N LEU A 4 -2.88 -16.23 26.95
CA LEU A 4 -3.70 -15.18 26.34
C LEU A 4 -2.86 -13.96 25.97
N LEU A 5 -1.94 -13.58 26.87
CA LEU A 5 -1.02 -12.47 26.60
C LEU A 5 -0.12 -12.79 25.41
N ALA A 6 0.35 -14.03 25.30
CA ALA A 6 1.17 -14.46 24.19
C ALA A 6 0.40 -14.36 22.85
N VAL A 7 -0.86 -14.81 22.84
CA VAL A 7 -1.71 -14.76 21.67
C VAL A 7 -1.96 -13.31 21.25
N GLU A 8 -2.27 -12.44 22.20
CA GLU A 8 -2.48 -11.02 21.91
C GLU A 8 -1.22 -10.36 21.35
N SER A 9 -0.05 -10.69 21.90
CA SER A 9 1.22 -10.17 21.43
C SER A 9 1.52 -10.63 20.02
N MET A 10 1.24 -11.90 19.71
CA MET A 10 1.44 -12.45 18.37
C MET A 10 0.48 -11.82 17.38
N ALA A 11 -0.76 -11.58 17.76
CA ALA A 11 -1.74 -10.92 16.92
C ALA A 11 -1.28 -9.48 16.59
N ALA A 12 -0.82 -8.75 17.61
CA ALA A 12 -0.31 -7.39 17.39
C ALA A 12 0.89 -7.38 16.46
N LEU A 13 1.80 -8.33 16.62
CA LEU A 13 2.96 -8.45 15.75
C LEU A 13 2.53 -8.79 14.32
N GLY A 14 1.61 -9.74 14.17
CA GLY A 14 1.09 -10.11 12.85
C GLY A 14 0.42 -8.95 12.14
N ALA A 15 -0.41 -8.19 12.87
CA ALA A 15 -1.07 -7.00 12.32
C ALA A 15 -0.03 -5.95 11.90
N GLY A 16 0.97 -5.71 12.72
CA GLY A 16 2.04 -4.76 12.42
C GLY A 16 2.83 -5.16 11.19
N ILE A 17 3.18 -6.44 11.07
CA ILE A 17 3.92 -6.96 9.92
C ILE A 17 3.08 -6.83 8.65
N ALA A 18 1.80 -7.19 8.71
CA ALA A 18 0.92 -7.11 7.54
C ALA A 18 0.84 -5.67 7.03
N ILE A 19 0.61 -4.71 7.91
CA ILE A 19 0.51 -3.29 7.55
C ILE A 19 1.87 -2.76 7.07
N ALA A 20 2.95 -3.13 7.75
CA ALA A 20 4.28 -2.66 7.39
C ALA A 20 4.69 -3.14 6.00
N LEU A 21 4.48 -4.42 5.69
CA LEU A 21 4.84 -4.98 4.38
C LEU A 21 3.98 -4.38 3.27
N ALA A 22 2.68 -4.26 3.50
CA ALA A 22 1.78 -3.68 2.51
C ALA A 22 2.13 -2.22 2.24
N SER A 23 2.39 -1.44 3.29
CA SER A 23 2.74 -0.02 3.17
C SER A 23 4.09 0.17 2.48
N LEU A 24 5.08 -0.65 2.85
CA LEU A 24 6.39 -0.60 2.22
C LEU A 24 6.29 -0.92 0.74
N ALA A 25 5.65 -2.04 0.40
CA ALA A 25 5.49 -2.45 -0.98
C ALA A 25 4.69 -1.43 -1.79
N GLY A 26 3.60 -0.92 -1.20
CA GLY A 26 2.78 0.10 -1.84
C GLY A 26 3.53 1.40 -2.08
N ALA A 27 4.27 1.88 -1.08
CA ALA A 27 5.05 3.10 -1.22
C ALA A 27 6.13 2.97 -2.30
N LEU A 28 6.82 1.83 -2.34
CA LEU A 28 7.82 1.57 -3.39
C LEU A 28 7.17 1.51 -4.77
N ALA A 29 6.03 0.83 -4.88
CA ALA A 29 5.29 0.75 -6.14
C ALA A 29 4.83 2.13 -6.60
N MET A 30 4.30 2.96 -5.70
CA MET A 30 3.88 4.32 -6.02
C MET A 30 5.05 5.16 -6.51
N GLY A 31 6.18 5.10 -5.82
CA GLY A 31 7.38 5.81 -6.22
C GLY A 31 7.85 5.39 -7.60
N PHE A 32 7.83 4.10 -7.87
CA PHE A 32 8.22 3.55 -9.17
C PHE A 32 7.31 4.05 -10.29
N VAL A 33 5.99 3.95 -10.12
CA VAL A 33 5.06 4.37 -11.19
C VAL A 33 5.05 5.87 -11.38
N ILE A 34 5.22 6.67 -10.32
CA ILE A 34 5.32 8.12 -10.43
C ILE A 34 6.57 8.50 -11.22
N SER A 35 7.70 7.86 -10.91
CA SER A 35 8.95 8.09 -11.63
C SER A 35 8.80 7.77 -13.11
N LYS A 36 8.15 6.65 -13.44
CA LYS A 36 7.93 6.27 -14.83
C LYS A 36 6.97 7.23 -15.53
N ALA A 37 5.96 7.72 -14.84
CA ALA A 37 5.02 8.69 -15.41
C ALA A 37 5.73 10.01 -15.73
N ILE A 38 6.56 10.50 -14.82
CA ILE A 38 7.34 11.73 -15.03
C ILE A 38 8.26 11.55 -16.25
N GLU A 39 8.96 10.42 -16.33
CA GLU A 39 9.82 10.10 -17.45
C GLU A 39 9.05 10.05 -18.76
N GLY A 40 7.86 9.45 -18.76
CA GLY A 40 6.99 9.38 -19.94
C GLY A 40 6.52 10.75 -20.39
N ILE A 41 6.13 11.62 -19.46
CA ILE A 41 5.70 12.99 -19.77
C ILE A 41 6.87 13.80 -20.34
N ALA A 42 8.07 13.61 -19.79
CA ALA A 42 9.26 14.29 -20.27
C ALA A 42 9.59 13.90 -21.71
N LYS A 43 9.38 12.63 -22.06
CA LYS A 43 9.65 12.13 -23.42
C LYS A 43 8.53 12.46 -24.39
N GLN A 44 7.30 12.47 -23.94
CA GLN A 44 6.11 12.72 -24.75
C GLN A 44 5.19 13.69 -24.04
N PRO A 45 5.52 14.99 -24.07
CA PRO A 45 4.70 16.00 -23.36
C PRO A 45 3.24 16.03 -23.84
N GLU A 46 2.98 15.66 -25.08
CA GLU A 46 1.62 15.63 -25.63
C GLU A 46 0.77 14.53 -25.01
N ALA A 47 1.39 13.54 -24.37
CA ALA A 47 0.68 12.45 -23.70
C ALA A 47 0.40 12.75 -22.22
N ASP A 48 0.70 13.94 -21.74
CA ASP A 48 0.59 14.35 -20.34
C ASP A 48 -0.76 13.98 -19.71
N GLY A 49 -1.86 14.36 -20.35
CA GLY A 49 -3.19 14.09 -19.79
C GLY A 49 -3.49 12.61 -19.67
N LYS A 50 -3.13 11.82 -20.69
CA LYS A 50 -3.35 10.38 -20.67
C LYS A 50 -2.49 9.68 -19.63
N ILE A 51 -1.23 10.08 -19.52
CA ILE A 51 -0.31 9.52 -18.52
C ILE A 51 -0.81 9.83 -17.11
N LYS A 52 -1.21 11.07 -16.85
CA LYS A 52 -1.73 11.48 -15.53
C LYS A 52 -2.98 10.71 -15.16
N SER A 53 -3.91 10.54 -16.09
CA SER A 53 -5.14 9.79 -15.82
C SER A 53 -4.85 8.35 -15.45
N THR A 54 -3.98 7.69 -16.20
CA THR A 54 -3.57 6.31 -15.95
C THR A 54 -2.83 6.20 -14.61
N LEU A 55 -1.96 7.17 -14.33
CA LEU A 55 -1.21 7.22 -13.08
C LEU A 55 -2.14 7.30 -11.88
N ILE A 56 -3.11 8.21 -11.90
CA ILE A 56 -4.07 8.36 -10.80
C ILE A 56 -4.83 7.07 -10.58
N LEU A 57 -5.30 6.44 -11.65
CA LEU A 57 -6.02 5.17 -11.55
C LEU A 57 -5.15 4.10 -10.90
N GLY A 58 -3.90 3.98 -11.33
CA GLY A 58 -2.95 3.01 -10.76
C GLY A 58 -2.66 3.27 -9.29
N LEU A 59 -2.46 4.54 -8.91
CA LEU A 59 -2.20 4.92 -7.53
C LEU A 59 -3.39 4.59 -6.63
N VAL A 60 -4.61 4.79 -7.11
CA VAL A 60 -5.83 4.44 -6.36
C VAL A 60 -5.88 2.94 -6.09
N PHE A 61 -5.55 2.09 -7.06
CA PHE A 61 -5.53 0.65 -6.86
C PHE A 61 -4.45 0.23 -5.85
N ILE A 62 -3.27 0.81 -5.91
CA ILE A 62 -2.20 0.53 -4.94
C ILE A 62 -2.64 0.93 -3.54
N GLU A 63 -3.22 2.11 -3.40
CA GLU A 63 -3.70 2.62 -2.12
C GLU A 63 -4.80 1.75 -1.55
N THR A 64 -5.70 1.26 -2.40
CA THR A 64 -6.77 0.35 -1.99
C THR A 64 -6.20 -0.95 -1.41
N ALA A 65 -5.14 -1.48 -2.00
CA ALA A 65 -4.48 -2.67 -1.49
C ALA A 65 -3.89 -2.44 -0.09
N ILE A 66 -3.31 -1.26 0.14
CA ILE A 66 -2.79 -0.89 1.46
C ILE A 66 -3.93 -0.78 2.48
N ILE A 67 -5.05 -0.20 2.07
CA ILE A 67 -6.23 -0.06 2.93
C ILE A 67 -6.79 -1.44 3.30
N TYR A 68 -6.82 -2.38 2.36
CA TYR A 68 -7.25 -3.76 2.67
C TYR A 68 -6.34 -4.39 3.73
N ALA A 69 -5.04 -4.18 3.63
CA ALA A 69 -4.11 -4.69 4.63
C ALA A 69 -4.35 -4.05 6.00
N LEU A 70 -4.67 -2.75 6.01
CA LEU A 70 -5.02 -2.04 7.25
C LEU A 70 -6.28 -2.66 7.87
N VAL A 71 -7.30 -2.91 7.07
CA VAL A 71 -8.55 -3.53 7.54
C VAL A 71 -8.26 -4.91 8.13
N VAL A 72 -7.46 -5.74 7.44
CA VAL A 72 -7.08 -7.05 7.94
C VAL A 72 -6.34 -6.93 9.27
N GLY A 73 -5.41 -5.98 9.36
CA GLY A 73 -4.66 -5.73 10.59
C GLY A 73 -5.58 -5.33 11.76
N LEU A 74 -6.54 -4.46 11.50
CA LEU A 74 -7.51 -4.05 12.51
C LEU A 74 -8.38 -5.22 12.95
N LEU A 75 -8.82 -6.06 12.02
CA LEU A 75 -9.62 -7.24 12.35
C LEU A 75 -8.82 -8.23 13.22
N ILE A 76 -7.54 -8.40 12.93
CA ILE A 76 -6.68 -9.26 13.74
C ILE A 76 -6.62 -8.76 15.18
N LEU A 77 -6.52 -7.43 15.36
CA LEU A 77 -6.42 -6.85 16.69
C LEU A 77 -7.73 -6.88 17.46
N VAL A 78 -8.86 -6.74 16.77
CA VAL A 78 -10.18 -6.62 17.39
C VAL A 78 -10.83 -7.98 17.62
N LEU A 79 -10.68 -8.90 16.72
CA LEU A 79 -11.28 -10.24 16.82
C LEU A 79 -10.34 -11.22 17.52
#